data_4c050a74cd5c127d0132c788dfe68638
#
_entry.id   4c050a74cd5c127d0132c788dfe68638
#
_cell.length_a   1.000
_cell.length_b   1.000
_cell.length_c   1.000
_cell.angle_alpha   90.00
_cell.angle_beta   90.00
_cell.angle_gamma   90.00
#
_symmetry.space_group_name_H-M   'P 1'
#
loop_
_entity.id
_entity.type
_entity.pdbx_description
1 polymer ?
#
loop_
_entity_poly.entity_id
_entity_poly.type
_entity_poly.pdbx_seq_one_letter_code
_entity_poly.pdbx_strand_id
1 'polypeptide(L)' 'MGRLKPQPFREVKRRLETVGFEEISQKGSHVKFARRQGATVDTAIVPRKHEIPVGTLRSILNQAHIDQDVWESL' A
#
# COMPACT_ATOMS: atom_id res chain seq x y z
N MET A 1 -6.64 -17.82 7.82
CA MET A 1 -5.29 -17.31 7.65
C MET A 1 -5.01 -17.03 6.20
N GLY A 2 -4.83 -15.81 5.90
CA GLY A 2 -4.52 -15.41 4.55
C GLY A 2 -3.04 -15.43 4.25
N ARG A 3 -2.70 -15.31 3.01
CA ARG A 3 -1.33 -15.14 2.55
C ARG A 3 -1.28 -13.95 1.62
N LEU A 4 -0.17 -13.24 1.64
CA LEU A 4 0.06 -12.21 0.64
C LEU A 4 0.15 -12.87 -0.73
N LYS A 5 -0.49 -12.26 -1.69
CA LYS A 5 -0.42 -12.69 -3.10
C LYS A 5 0.00 -11.49 -3.93
N PRO A 6 0.67 -11.72 -5.06
CA PRO A 6 0.91 -10.62 -5.98
C PRO A 6 -0.40 -9.96 -6.37
N GLN A 7 -0.40 -8.63 -6.46
CA GLN A 7 -1.61 -7.87 -6.75
C GLN A 7 -1.33 -6.75 -7.73
N PRO A 8 -2.32 -6.38 -8.56
CA PRO A 8 -2.15 -5.24 -9.45
C PRO A 8 -2.18 -3.93 -8.67
N PHE A 9 -1.59 -2.91 -9.24
CA PHE A 9 -1.55 -1.58 -8.63
C PHE A 9 -2.95 -1.11 -8.18
N ARG A 10 -3.97 -1.29 -9.02
CA ARG A 10 -5.31 -0.79 -8.69
C ARG A 10 -5.87 -1.40 -7.41
N GLU A 11 -5.55 -2.69 -7.16
CA GLU A 11 -6.03 -3.35 -5.95
C GLU A 11 -5.27 -2.86 -4.72
N VAL A 12 -3.95 -2.65 -4.85
CA VAL A 12 -3.15 -2.09 -3.76
C VAL A 12 -3.65 -0.68 -3.41
N LYS A 13 -3.91 0.13 -4.43
CA LYS A 13 -4.46 1.47 -4.24
C LYS A 13 -5.81 1.41 -3.53
N ARG A 14 -6.71 0.51 -3.97
CA ARG A 14 -8.04 0.38 -3.35
C ARG A 14 -7.92 0.08 -1.86
N ARG A 15 -7.04 -0.86 -1.49
CA ARG A 15 -6.87 -1.24 -0.10
C ARG A 15 -6.25 -0.12 0.72
N LEU A 16 -5.23 0.55 0.18
CA LEU A 16 -4.63 1.69 0.87
C LEU A 16 -5.66 2.78 1.13
N GLU A 17 -6.49 3.08 0.13
CA GLU A 17 -7.53 4.10 0.29
C GLU A 17 -8.57 3.69 1.32
N THR A 18 -8.88 2.39 1.40
CA THR A 18 -9.84 1.88 2.39
C THR A 18 -9.37 2.17 3.82
N VAL A 19 -8.07 2.17 4.07
CA VAL A 19 -7.54 2.46 5.39
C VAL A 19 -7.05 3.90 5.55
N GLY A 20 -7.47 4.78 4.65
CA GLY A 20 -7.27 6.21 4.82
C GLY A 20 -6.10 6.84 4.11
N PHE A 21 -5.37 6.06 3.30
CA PHE A 21 -4.29 6.63 2.50
C PHE A 21 -4.83 7.39 1.30
N GLU A 22 -4.10 8.41 0.88
CA GLU A 22 -4.40 9.18 -0.32
C GLU A 22 -3.16 9.24 -1.20
N GLU A 23 -3.37 9.20 -2.50
CA GLU A 23 -2.30 9.37 -3.45
C GLU A 23 -1.90 10.85 -3.46
N ILE A 24 -0.64 11.14 -3.15
CA ILE A 24 -0.19 12.52 -3.02
C ILE A 24 0.77 12.96 -4.12
N SER A 25 1.47 12.04 -4.76
CA SER A 25 2.36 12.38 -5.86
C SER A 25 2.72 11.14 -6.66
N GLN A 26 3.26 11.36 -7.86
CA GLN A 26 3.76 10.28 -8.69
C GLN A 26 5.04 10.76 -9.37
N LYS A 27 6.06 9.90 -9.34
CA LYS A 27 7.31 10.17 -10.02
C LYS A 27 7.65 8.94 -10.86
N GLY A 28 7.59 9.09 -12.19
CA GLY A 28 7.72 7.95 -13.08
C GLY A 28 6.63 6.93 -12.79
N SER A 29 7.02 5.67 -12.57
CA SER A 29 6.08 4.59 -12.27
C SER A 29 5.87 4.38 -10.78
N HIS A 30 6.37 5.27 -9.93
CA HIS A 30 6.24 5.15 -8.47
C HIS A 30 5.24 6.17 -7.96
N VAL A 31 4.22 5.70 -7.25
CA VAL A 31 3.15 6.53 -6.70
C VAL A 31 3.31 6.59 -5.20
N LYS A 32 3.29 7.79 -4.64
CA LYS A 32 3.41 8.00 -3.20
C LYS A 32 2.04 8.19 -2.57
N PHE A 33 1.78 7.41 -1.54
CA PHE A 33 0.56 7.50 -0.74
C PHE A 33 0.91 7.98 0.65
N ALA A 34 -0.01 8.68 1.29
CA ALA A 34 0.17 9.14 2.67
C ALA A 34 -1.13 9.05 3.43
N ARG A 35 -1.00 8.81 4.72
CA ARG A 35 -2.12 8.77 5.66
C ARG A 35 -1.71 9.47 6.94
N ARG A 36 -2.56 10.40 7.40
CA ARG A 36 -2.33 11.03 8.69
C ARG A 36 -3.03 10.23 9.79
N GLN A 37 -2.29 9.88 10.84
CA GLN A 37 -2.85 9.24 12.02
C GLN A 37 -2.40 10.05 13.24
N GLY A 38 -3.31 10.87 13.78
CA GLY A 38 -2.96 11.76 14.88
C GLY A 38 -1.83 12.68 14.48
N ALA A 39 -0.73 12.65 15.24
CA ALA A 39 0.44 13.50 14.99
C ALA A 39 1.42 12.88 14.00
N THR A 40 1.18 11.64 13.56
CA THR A 40 2.10 10.95 12.65
C THR A 40 1.54 10.88 11.24
N VAL A 41 2.46 10.75 10.27
CA VAL A 41 2.09 10.57 8.87
C VAL A 41 2.78 9.31 8.39
N ASP A 42 1.98 8.33 7.93
CA ASP A 42 2.52 7.13 7.29
C ASP A 42 2.60 7.37 5.79
N THR A 43 3.66 6.90 5.17
CA THR A 43 3.81 7.00 3.72
C THR A 43 4.17 5.64 3.14
N ALA A 44 3.84 5.44 1.88
CA ALA A 44 4.22 4.23 1.16
C ALA A 44 4.42 4.55 -0.30
N ILE A 45 5.45 3.95 -0.90
CA ILE A 45 5.74 4.09 -2.33
C ILE A 45 5.31 2.81 -3.01
N VAL A 46 4.44 2.93 -4.02
CA VAL A 46 3.85 1.78 -4.70
C VAL A 46 4.19 1.85 -6.18
N PRO A 47 4.82 0.81 -6.75
CA PRO A 47 5.10 0.79 -8.18
C PRO A 47 3.80 0.58 -8.96
N ARG A 48 3.66 1.28 -10.06
CA ARG A 48 2.47 1.15 -10.91
C ARG A 48 2.67 -0.02 -11.86
N LYS A 49 2.45 -1.23 -11.35
CA LYS A 49 2.66 -2.48 -12.09
C LYS A 49 1.39 -3.28 -12.17
N HIS A 50 1.29 -4.10 -13.22
CA HIS A 50 0.20 -5.06 -13.36
C HIS A 50 0.17 -6.05 -12.21
N GLU A 51 1.35 -6.47 -11.77
CA GLU A 51 1.46 -7.44 -10.70
C GLU A 51 2.60 -7.02 -9.78
N ILE A 52 2.24 -6.58 -8.58
CA ILE A 52 3.19 -6.18 -7.56
C ILE A 52 3.57 -7.42 -6.77
N PRO A 53 4.85 -7.83 -6.77
CA PRO A 53 5.26 -9.07 -6.11
C PRO A 53 5.09 -9.01 -4.59
N VAL A 54 5.01 -10.19 -3.97
CA VAL A 54 4.82 -10.31 -2.53
C VAL A 54 5.89 -9.58 -1.74
N GLY A 55 7.17 -9.67 -2.15
CA GLY A 55 8.24 -8.97 -1.46
C GLY A 55 8.04 -7.46 -1.45
N THR A 56 7.60 -6.90 -2.58
CA THR A 56 7.31 -5.48 -2.69
C THR A 56 6.10 -5.13 -1.84
N LEU A 57 5.06 -6.00 -1.81
CA LEU A 57 3.90 -5.77 -0.94
C LEU A 57 4.30 -5.71 0.53
N ARG A 58 5.19 -6.61 0.97
CA ARG A 58 5.68 -6.57 2.35
C ARG A 58 6.35 -5.25 2.68
N SER A 59 7.16 -4.74 1.75
CA SER A 59 7.78 -3.44 1.94
C SER A 59 6.75 -2.33 2.06
N ILE A 60 5.72 -2.37 1.22
CA ILE A 60 4.63 -1.39 1.25
C ILE A 60 3.92 -1.45 2.60
N LEU A 61 3.59 -2.65 3.09
CA LEU A 61 2.92 -2.79 4.37
C LEU A 61 3.77 -2.28 5.52
N ASN A 62 5.08 -2.54 5.48
CA ASN A 62 6.00 -2.03 6.49
C ASN A 62 6.04 -0.51 6.48
N GLN A 63 6.15 0.10 5.30
CA GLN A 63 6.16 1.56 5.17
C GLN A 63 4.85 2.15 5.69
N ALA A 64 3.73 1.51 5.36
CA ALA A 64 2.39 2.00 5.68
C ALA A 64 1.97 1.69 7.11
N HIS A 65 2.74 0.87 7.82
CA HIS A 65 2.40 0.39 9.17
C HIS A 65 1.05 -0.33 9.20
N ILE A 66 0.86 -1.23 8.23
CA ILE A 66 -0.35 -2.05 8.13
C ILE A 66 0.03 -3.50 8.38
N ASP A 67 -0.65 -4.13 9.36
CA ASP A 67 -0.46 -5.55 9.60
C ASP A 67 -0.97 -6.36 8.42
N GLN A 68 -0.31 -7.48 8.13
CA GLN A 68 -0.70 -8.35 7.05
C GLN A 68 -2.15 -8.84 7.21
N ASP A 69 -2.54 -9.19 8.43
CA ASP A 69 -3.90 -9.67 8.68
C ASP A 69 -4.94 -8.60 8.35
N VAL A 70 -4.65 -7.36 8.71
CA VAL A 70 -5.55 -6.25 8.38
C VAL A 70 -5.63 -6.11 6.87
N TRP A 71 -4.48 -6.12 6.19
CA TRP A 71 -4.43 -5.97 4.74
C TRP A 71 -5.25 -7.03 4.02
N GLU A 72 -5.14 -8.27 4.45
CA GLU A 72 -5.83 -9.37 3.80
C GLU A 72 -7.33 -9.35 4.03
N SER A 73 -7.79 -8.60 5.00
CA SER A 73 -9.22 -8.45 5.27
C SER A 73 -9.89 -7.31 4.48
N LEU A 74 -9.10 -6.56 3.73
CA LEU A 74 -9.62 -5.36 3.04
C LEU A 74 -10.31 -5.67 1.72
#